data_1a685323bfb7439bbadbe17d0e28e981
#
_entry.id   1a685323bfb7439bbadbe17d0e28e981
#
_cell.length_a   1.000
_cell.length_b   1.000
_cell.length_c   1.000
_cell.angle_alpha   90.00
_cell.angle_beta   90.00
_cell.angle_gamma   90.00
#
_symmetry.space_group_name_H-M   'P 1'
#
loop_
_entity.id
_entity.type
_entity.pdbx_description
1 polymer ?
#
loop_
_entity_poly.entity_id
_entity_poly.type
_entity_poly.pdbx_seq_one_letter_code
_entity_poly.pdbx_strand_id
1 'polypeptide(L)'
;MATTTAKITITSTDLIDSQALNLAASCTLTDEGVTTGTVNTSGLGRKKCANTSPFTLFDGADYGAGSHKLYIRNLETDAAKYFEIKINNEVVGHIYAGDWVFLPWRAATDTSDIIITSGSANQSLEYMLFYE
;
A
#
# COMPACT_ATOMS: atom_id res chain seq x y z
N MET A 1 4.72 17.66 17.00
CA MET A 1 5.44 16.76 16.05
C MET A 1 4.67 15.45 15.95
N ALA A 2 4.16 15.12 14.79
CA ALA A 2 3.44 13.86 14.58
C ALA A 2 4.44 12.71 14.42
N THR A 3 4.18 11.58 15.05
CA THR A 3 5.00 10.37 14.92
C THR A 3 4.12 9.20 14.55
N THR A 4 4.45 8.54 13.45
CA THR A 4 3.77 7.34 12.99
C THR A 4 4.75 6.18 13.00
N THR A 5 4.34 5.04 13.56
CA THR A 5 5.16 3.83 13.56
C THR A 5 4.49 2.76 12.71
N ALA A 6 5.21 2.29 11.70
CA ALA A 6 4.84 1.11 10.92
C ALA A 6 5.65 -0.10 11.41
N LYS A 7 4.99 -1.22 11.69
CA LYS A 7 5.62 -2.43 12.21
C LYS A 7 5.15 -3.65 11.43
N ILE A 8 6.11 -4.50 11.02
CA ILE A 8 5.87 -5.82 10.46
C ILE A 8 6.44 -6.87 11.40
N THR A 9 5.67 -7.91 11.68
CA THR A 9 6.13 -9.10 12.38
C THR A 9 5.68 -10.33 11.60
N ILE A 10 6.62 -11.19 11.23
CA ILE A 10 6.37 -12.45 10.54
C ILE A 10 6.93 -13.56 11.42
N THR A 11 6.08 -14.48 11.84
CA THR A 11 6.45 -15.63 12.67
C THR A 11 5.90 -16.92 12.08
N SER A 12 6.68 -17.97 12.10
CA SER A 12 6.24 -19.33 11.78
C SER A 12 7.04 -20.32 12.59
N THR A 13 6.43 -21.43 12.95
CA THR A 13 7.06 -22.52 13.67
C THR A 13 7.51 -23.67 12.75
N ASP A 14 7.04 -23.70 11.51
CA ASP A 14 7.13 -24.85 10.61
C ASP A 14 7.46 -24.50 9.15
N LEU A 15 7.58 -23.21 8.82
CA LEU A 15 7.84 -22.78 7.44
C LEU A 15 9.24 -23.18 6.93
N ILE A 16 10.22 -23.22 7.82
CA ILE A 16 11.62 -23.59 7.52
C ILE A 16 12.01 -24.79 8.38
N ASP A 17 11.57 -25.97 7.97
CA ASP A 17 11.98 -27.28 8.50
C ASP A 17 12.61 -27.25 9.90
N SER A 18 11.82 -27.36 10.94
CA SER A 18 12.21 -27.37 12.36
C SER A 18 12.86 -26.10 12.94
N GLN A 19 12.99 -25.03 12.19
CA GLN A 19 13.47 -23.75 12.72
C GLN A 19 12.36 -22.70 12.75
N ALA A 20 12.15 -22.09 13.90
CA ALA A 20 11.20 -20.99 14.03
C ALA A 20 11.67 -19.75 13.25
N LEU A 21 10.85 -19.27 12.32
CA LEU A 21 11.03 -17.98 11.67
C LEU A 21 10.51 -16.88 12.60
N ASN A 22 11.34 -15.92 12.90
CA ASN A 22 10.95 -14.71 13.62
C ASN A 22 11.60 -13.50 12.96
N LEU A 23 10.81 -12.78 12.17
CA LEU A 23 11.23 -11.55 11.51
C LEU A 23 10.42 -10.40 12.10
N ALA A 24 11.10 -9.38 12.59
CA ALA A 24 10.48 -8.15 13.05
C ALA A 24 11.20 -6.95 12.44
N ALA A 25 10.46 -6.06 11.80
CA ALA A 25 10.96 -4.80 11.29
C ALA A 25 10.04 -3.66 11.74
N SER A 26 10.62 -2.55 12.17
CA SER A 26 9.88 -1.35 12.51
C SER A 26 10.50 -0.14 11.82
N CYS A 27 9.65 0.76 11.36
CA CYS A 27 10.05 2.05 10.83
C CYS A 27 9.26 3.12 11.57
N THR A 28 9.95 4.05 12.20
CA THR A 28 9.33 5.22 12.79
C THR A 28 9.39 6.36 11.79
N LEU A 29 8.23 6.86 11.44
CA LEU A 29 8.07 7.96 10.50
C LEU A 29 7.81 9.21 11.30
N THR A 30 8.62 10.24 11.08
CA THR A 30 8.49 11.55 11.75
C THR A 30 8.35 12.63 10.70
N ASP A 31 7.83 13.79 11.12
CA ASP A 31 7.76 14.97 10.28
C ASP A 31 9.08 15.76 10.22
N GLU A 32 10.13 15.25 10.83
CA GLU A 32 11.47 15.83 10.74
C GLU A 32 12.23 15.24 9.55
N GLY A 33 12.53 16.09 8.59
CA GLY A 33 13.39 15.78 7.46
C GLY A 33 12.65 15.30 6.21
N VAL A 34 13.27 15.56 5.11
CA VAL A 34 12.76 15.49 3.72
C VAL A 34 12.46 14.06 3.26
N THR A 35 12.60 13.05 4.10
CA THR A 35 12.59 11.64 3.63
C THR A 35 11.60 10.74 4.35
N THR A 36 10.84 11.26 5.30
CA THR A 36 9.96 10.40 6.11
C THR A 36 8.53 10.29 5.60
N GLY A 37 8.05 11.29 4.85
CA GLY A 37 6.74 11.23 4.19
C GLY A 37 5.56 11.15 5.16
N THR A 38 5.60 11.89 6.28
CA THR A 38 4.56 11.79 7.30
C THR A 38 3.97 13.11 7.77
N VAL A 39 4.21 14.18 7.04
CA VAL A 39 3.67 15.50 7.38
C VAL A 39 2.15 15.52 7.25
N ASN A 40 1.66 14.89 6.22
CA ASN A 40 0.24 14.87 5.88
C ASN A 40 -0.27 13.43 5.65
N THR A 41 -1.59 13.28 5.61
CA THR A 41 -2.25 12.02 5.26
C THR A 41 -3.52 12.27 4.49
N SER A 42 -3.83 11.37 3.55
CA SER A 42 -5.12 11.35 2.87
C SER A 42 -6.29 10.97 3.80
N GLY A 43 -5.98 10.48 5.01
CA GLY A 43 -6.95 9.77 5.83
C GLY A 43 -7.23 8.36 5.32
N LEU A 44 -7.89 7.55 6.14
CA LEU A 44 -8.29 6.20 5.77
C LEU A 44 -9.47 6.24 4.79
N GLY A 45 -9.25 5.76 3.58
CA GLY A 45 -10.25 5.66 2.53
C GLY A 45 -10.67 4.23 2.26
N ARG A 46 -11.89 4.06 1.75
CA ARG A 46 -12.40 2.79 1.22
C ARG A 46 -13.05 3.01 -0.12
N LYS A 47 -12.82 2.10 -1.06
CA LYS A 47 -13.41 2.14 -2.39
C LYS A 47 -13.98 0.80 -2.78
N LYS A 48 -15.22 0.79 -3.23
CA LYS A 48 -15.85 -0.35 -3.89
C LYS A 48 -15.67 -0.21 -5.40
N CYS A 49 -15.03 -1.19 -6.02
CA CYS A 49 -14.79 -1.25 -7.45
C CYS A 49 -15.95 -2.00 -8.11
N ALA A 50 -16.82 -1.27 -8.80
CA ALA A 50 -18.01 -1.86 -9.44
C ALA A 50 -17.67 -2.78 -10.62
N ASN A 51 -16.50 -2.62 -11.23
CA ASN A 51 -16.04 -3.38 -12.40
C ASN A 51 -14.53 -3.65 -12.31
N THR A 52 -13.97 -4.23 -13.35
CA THR A 52 -12.55 -4.59 -13.46
C THR A 52 -11.71 -3.56 -14.23
N SER A 53 -12.26 -2.38 -14.51
CA SER A 53 -11.49 -1.33 -15.19
C SER A 53 -10.41 -0.77 -14.28
N PRO A 54 -9.19 -0.53 -14.80
CA PRO A 54 -8.14 0.14 -14.05
C PRO A 54 -8.58 1.55 -13.64
N PHE A 55 -8.12 2.01 -12.49
CA PHE A 55 -8.30 3.40 -12.06
C PHE A 55 -7.06 3.90 -11.32
N THR A 56 -6.80 5.19 -11.43
CA THR A 56 -5.76 5.86 -10.67
C THR A 56 -6.25 6.07 -9.24
N LEU A 57 -5.54 5.46 -8.28
CA LEU A 57 -5.82 5.64 -6.85
C LEU A 57 -5.19 6.93 -6.34
N PHE A 58 -3.94 7.18 -6.73
CA PHE A 58 -3.21 8.41 -6.46
C PHE A 58 -2.45 8.82 -7.71
N ASP A 59 -2.69 10.06 -8.15
CA ASP A 59 -1.99 10.67 -9.27
C ASP A 59 -0.65 11.23 -8.80
N GLY A 60 0.44 10.84 -9.45
CA GLY A 60 1.77 11.28 -9.09
C GLY A 60 2.01 12.79 -9.27
N ALA A 61 1.24 13.43 -10.13
CA ALA A 61 1.33 14.87 -10.37
C ALA A 61 0.72 15.71 -9.22
N ASP A 62 -0.20 15.13 -8.45
CA ASP A 62 -0.85 15.82 -7.33
C ASP A 62 0.05 15.93 -6.07
N TYR A 63 1.15 15.21 -6.05
CA TYR A 63 2.06 15.13 -4.89
C TYR A 63 3.47 15.56 -5.29
N GLY A 64 4.14 16.27 -4.42
CA GLY A 64 5.54 16.68 -4.63
C GLY A 64 6.47 15.47 -4.70
N ALA A 65 7.67 15.67 -5.27
CA ALA A 65 8.71 14.64 -5.35
C ALA A 65 9.29 14.35 -3.95
N GLY A 66 8.54 13.67 -3.12
CA GLY A 66 8.89 13.32 -1.76
C GLY A 66 8.91 11.80 -1.52
N SER A 67 9.23 11.41 -0.30
CA SER A 67 9.21 10.01 0.14
C SER A 67 7.89 9.68 0.84
N HIS A 68 6.85 9.47 0.06
CA HIS A 68 5.53 9.11 0.58
C HIS A 68 5.47 7.63 1.00
N LYS A 69 4.46 7.28 1.79
CA LYS A 69 4.18 5.90 2.21
C LYS A 69 2.74 5.56 1.90
N LEU A 70 2.53 4.44 1.26
CA LEU A 70 1.23 3.97 0.80
C LEU A 70 0.83 2.71 1.55
N TYR A 71 -0.37 2.73 2.11
CA TYR A 71 -1.05 1.57 2.65
C TYR A 71 -2.23 1.19 1.76
N ILE A 72 -2.32 -0.09 1.39
CA ILE A 72 -3.47 -0.64 0.68
C ILE A 72 -3.80 -2.01 1.30
N ARG A 73 -5.09 -2.29 1.46
CA ARG A 73 -5.60 -3.58 1.95
C ARG A 73 -6.77 -4.05 1.12
N ASN A 74 -6.77 -5.32 0.77
CA ASN A 74 -7.92 -6.00 0.18
C ASN A 74 -8.89 -6.41 1.30
N LEU A 75 -10.13 -5.91 1.25
CA LEU A 75 -11.15 -6.16 2.27
C LEU A 75 -12.01 -7.41 1.98
N GLU A 76 -11.74 -8.09 0.88
CA GLU A 76 -12.50 -9.30 0.51
C GLU A 76 -12.14 -10.49 1.42
N THR A 77 -13.04 -11.46 1.45
CA THR A 77 -12.87 -12.72 2.19
C THR A 77 -12.75 -13.94 1.28
N ASP A 78 -13.11 -13.79 0.01
CA ASP A 78 -12.99 -14.85 -1.00
C ASP A 78 -11.54 -14.90 -1.51
N ALA A 79 -10.84 -15.99 -1.25
CA ALA A 79 -9.42 -16.17 -1.58
C ALA A 79 -9.10 -16.04 -3.07
N ALA A 80 -10.08 -16.17 -3.95
CA ALA A 80 -9.88 -15.98 -5.40
C ALA A 80 -9.88 -14.51 -5.82
N LYS A 81 -10.31 -13.60 -4.95
CA LYS A 81 -10.40 -12.17 -5.26
C LYS A 81 -9.11 -11.44 -4.97
N TYR A 82 -8.65 -10.66 -5.92
CA TYR A 82 -7.41 -9.89 -5.80
C TYR A 82 -7.53 -8.49 -6.40
N PHE A 83 -6.63 -7.62 -5.99
CA PHE A 83 -6.33 -6.36 -6.67
C PHE A 83 -4.91 -6.41 -7.21
N GLU A 84 -4.74 -6.01 -8.46
CA GLU A 84 -3.43 -5.75 -9.05
C GLU A 84 -3.03 -4.31 -8.75
N ILE A 85 -1.80 -4.15 -8.27
CA ILE A 85 -1.20 -2.85 -7.99
C ILE A 85 -0.15 -2.57 -9.04
N LYS A 86 -0.23 -1.40 -9.67
CA LYS A 86 0.76 -0.89 -10.61
C LYS A 86 1.31 0.44 -10.13
N ILE A 87 2.57 0.68 -10.44
CA ILE A 87 3.21 1.99 -10.39
C ILE A 87 3.66 2.29 -11.80
N ASN A 88 3.18 3.39 -12.39
CA ASN A 88 3.50 3.77 -13.77
C ASN A 88 3.31 2.60 -14.78
N ASN A 89 2.15 1.98 -14.79
CA ASN A 89 1.84 0.84 -15.66
C ASN A 89 2.67 -0.44 -15.41
N GLU A 90 3.67 -0.42 -14.55
CA GLU A 90 4.43 -1.61 -14.16
C GLU A 90 3.76 -2.33 -13.00
N VAL A 91 3.55 -3.62 -13.14
CA VAL A 91 2.90 -4.44 -12.10
C VAL A 91 3.84 -4.63 -10.92
N VAL A 92 3.43 -4.16 -9.75
CA VAL A 92 4.13 -4.40 -8.48
C VAL A 92 3.76 -5.77 -7.91
N GLY A 93 2.48 -6.13 -8.00
CA GLY A 93 1.98 -7.40 -7.51
C GLY A 93 0.47 -7.45 -7.36
N HIS A 94 0.00 -8.58 -6.87
CA HIS A 94 -1.39 -8.81 -6.50
C HIS A 94 -1.52 -8.90 -4.98
N ILE A 95 -2.55 -8.28 -4.43
CA ILE A 95 -2.98 -8.47 -3.05
C ILE A 95 -4.30 -9.26 -3.06
N TYR A 96 -4.26 -10.46 -2.50
CA TYR A 96 -5.41 -11.35 -2.39
C TYR A 96 -6.28 -10.98 -1.18
N ALA A 97 -7.38 -11.67 -0.99
CA ALA A 97 -8.31 -11.41 0.09
C ALA A 97 -7.63 -11.38 1.46
N GLY A 98 -7.79 -10.28 2.18
CA GLY A 98 -7.18 -10.04 3.48
C GLY A 98 -5.73 -9.55 3.44
N ASP A 99 -5.04 -9.66 2.30
CA ASP A 99 -3.68 -9.13 2.16
C ASP A 99 -3.64 -7.61 2.26
N TRP A 100 -2.49 -7.13 2.67
CA TRP A 100 -2.20 -5.70 2.72
C TRP A 100 -0.75 -5.43 2.31
N VAL A 101 -0.50 -4.20 1.89
CA VAL A 101 0.84 -3.73 1.55
C VAL A 101 1.08 -2.36 2.19
N PHE A 102 2.29 -2.15 2.67
CA PHE A 102 2.80 -0.84 3.07
C PHE A 102 4.13 -0.64 2.35
N LEU A 103 4.19 0.33 1.47
CA LEU A 103 5.36 0.54 0.63
C LEU A 103 5.73 2.02 0.51
N PRO A 104 7.03 2.33 0.37
CA PRO A 104 7.45 3.67 0.00
C PRO A 104 7.04 3.96 -1.43
N TRP A 105 6.60 5.21 -1.67
CA TRP A 105 6.23 5.69 -2.99
C TRP A 105 6.82 7.07 -3.22
N ARG A 106 7.46 7.27 -4.35
CA ARG A 106 7.93 8.57 -4.80
C ARG A 106 7.01 9.09 -5.89
N ALA A 107 6.17 10.06 -5.56
CA ALA A 107 5.45 10.83 -6.55
C ALA A 107 6.43 11.75 -7.29
N ALA A 108 6.31 11.87 -8.56
CA ALA A 108 7.20 12.75 -9.36
C ALA A 108 6.48 13.44 -10.53
N THR A 109 5.64 12.73 -11.22
CA THR A 109 4.91 13.16 -12.43
C THR A 109 3.86 12.10 -12.76
N ASP A 110 3.13 12.23 -13.84
CA ASP A 110 2.18 11.25 -14.38
C ASP A 110 2.80 9.85 -14.59
N THR A 111 4.11 9.71 -14.50
CA THR A 111 4.80 8.41 -14.62
C THR A 111 4.95 7.67 -13.30
N SER A 112 4.40 8.17 -12.23
CA SER A 112 4.49 7.53 -10.90
C SER A 112 3.13 7.20 -10.29
N ASP A 113 2.06 7.23 -11.08
CA ASP A 113 0.70 6.96 -10.63
C ASP A 113 0.55 5.60 -9.97
N ILE A 114 -0.21 5.57 -8.89
CA ILE A 114 -0.68 4.33 -8.29
C ILE A 114 -1.98 3.93 -8.96
N ILE A 115 -1.91 2.87 -9.76
CA ILE A 115 -3.04 2.35 -10.52
C ILE A 115 -3.48 1.00 -9.93
N ILE A 116 -4.76 0.86 -9.73
CA ILE A 116 -5.37 -0.35 -9.20
C ILE A 116 -6.30 -0.97 -10.25
N THR A 117 -6.20 -2.28 -10.41
CA THR A 117 -7.14 -3.07 -11.22
C THR A 117 -7.77 -4.12 -10.33
N SER A 118 -9.10 -4.15 -10.29
CA SER A 118 -9.83 -5.18 -9.57
C SER A 118 -9.91 -6.46 -10.40
N GLY A 119 -9.58 -7.60 -9.83
CA GLY A 119 -9.63 -8.91 -10.51
C GLY A 119 -11.06 -9.37 -10.80
N SER A 120 -12.05 -8.86 -10.08
CA SER A 120 -13.48 -9.10 -10.35
C SER A 120 -14.33 -7.90 -9.93
N ALA A 121 -15.57 -7.86 -10.39
CA ALA A 121 -16.50 -6.78 -10.04
C ALA A 121 -16.91 -6.83 -8.55
N ASN A 122 -17.31 -5.66 -8.04
CA ASN A 122 -17.84 -5.49 -6.69
C ASN A 122 -16.86 -5.87 -5.55
N GLN A 123 -15.55 -5.65 -5.75
CA GLN A 123 -14.55 -5.81 -4.70
C GLN A 123 -14.30 -4.47 -3.97
N SER A 124 -13.90 -4.58 -2.71
CA SER A 124 -13.63 -3.42 -1.86
C SER A 124 -12.18 -3.41 -1.38
N LEU A 125 -11.55 -2.25 -1.48
CA LEU A 125 -10.22 -2.01 -0.93
C LEU A 125 -10.24 -0.88 0.10
N GLU A 126 -9.28 -0.91 0.99
CA GLU A 126 -8.98 0.14 1.97
C GLU A 126 -7.60 0.71 1.68
N TYR A 127 -7.42 2.01 1.82
CA TYR A 127 -6.15 2.66 1.49
C TYR A 127 -5.92 3.91 2.32
N MET A 128 -4.66 4.28 2.45
CA MET A 128 -4.22 5.50 3.10
C MET A 128 -2.88 5.94 2.53
N LEU A 129 -2.72 7.21 2.25
CA LEU A 129 -1.47 7.80 1.84
C LEU A 129 -0.93 8.69 2.97
N PHE A 130 0.36 8.54 3.25
CA PHE A 130 1.16 9.44 4.08
C PHE A 130 2.11 10.20 3.16
N TYR A 131 2.05 11.53 3.17
CA TYR A 131 2.83 12.36 2.24
C TYR A 131 3.39 13.60 2.91
N GLU A 132 4.35 14.25 2.28
CA GLU A 132 4.99 15.49 2.69
C GLU A 132 4.19 16.71 2.22
#